data_901f2f1ccb32d966baa70097777d4ef3
#
_entry.id   901f2f1ccb32d966baa70097777d4ef3
#
_cell.length_a   1.000
_cell.length_b   1.000
_cell.length_c   1.000
_cell.angle_alpha   90.00
_cell.angle_beta   90.00
_cell.angle_gamma   90.00
#
_symmetry.space_group_name_H-M   'P 1'
#
loop_
_entity.id
_entity.type
_entity.pdbx_description
1 polymer ?
#
loop_
_entity_poly.entity_id
_entity_poly.type
_entity_poly.pdbx_seq_one_letter_code
_entity_poly.pdbx_strand_id
1 'polypeptide(L)'
;MVAELVEHAQTRQEPSSRPGQARAEAGPAEATGLRTYVVDTSVLLSDPRALLHFAEHEVVLPLVVVSELEAKRADPDLGYYARTALRLLDDLRGRHGALDQPVPITPEGGTLRIELNHVSVDVLPLGIRGTDNDSRILAVAKALADEGATVTVVSKDL
;
A
#
# COMPACT_ATOMS: atom_id res chain seq x y z
N MET A 1 4.99 -12.27 -6.95
CA MET A 1 5.45 -12.63 -5.61
C MET A 1 4.99 -11.53 -4.66
N VAL A 2 4.30 -11.88 -3.63
CA VAL A 2 3.84 -10.91 -2.60
C VAL A 2 4.85 -10.97 -1.47
N ALA A 3 5.53 -9.86 -1.21
CA ALA A 3 6.37 -9.73 -0.03
C ALA A 3 5.55 -9.03 1.06
N GLU A 4 5.23 -9.75 2.10
CA GLU A 4 4.49 -9.25 3.25
C GLU A 4 5.47 -8.67 4.25
N LEU A 5 5.47 -7.34 4.42
CA LEU A 5 6.17 -6.69 5.52
C LEU A 5 5.17 -6.49 6.66
N VAL A 6 5.06 -7.53 7.51
CA VAL A 6 4.27 -7.43 8.74
C VAL A 6 5.17 -6.91 9.84
N GLU A 7 5.09 -5.63 10.13
CA GLU A 7 5.76 -5.06 11.29
C GLU A 7 4.80 -5.06 12.48
N HIS A 8 5.00 -6.00 13.40
CA HIS A 8 4.35 -6.00 14.71
C HIS A 8 5.13 -5.08 15.65
N ALA A 9 4.54 -3.96 15.99
CA ALA A 9 5.01 -3.16 17.13
C ALA A 9 4.71 -3.93 18.41
N GLN A 10 5.70 -4.60 18.97
CA GLN A 10 5.62 -5.19 20.30
C GLN A 10 5.90 -4.13 21.35
N THR A 11 4.87 -3.63 21.98
CA THR A 11 4.99 -2.90 23.24
C THR A 11 5.20 -3.92 24.35
N ARG A 12 6.41 -3.96 24.93
CA ARG A 12 6.65 -4.72 26.17
C ARG A 12 5.92 -4.04 27.31
N GLN A 13 4.92 -4.73 27.88
CA GLN A 13 4.46 -4.45 29.25
C GLN A 13 4.85 -5.62 30.11
N GLU A 14 5.53 -5.30 31.21
CA GLU A 14 5.86 -6.24 32.27
C GLU A 14 4.61 -6.64 33.07
N PRO A 15 4.60 -7.87 33.65
CA PRO A 15 3.42 -8.37 34.34
C PRO A 15 3.40 -7.92 35.80
N SER A 16 2.34 -7.29 36.23
CA SER A 16 1.97 -7.21 37.64
C SER A 16 0.85 -8.22 37.94
N SER A 17 1.19 -9.15 38.76
CA SER A 17 0.35 -10.25 39.23
C SER A 17 -0.79 -9.80 40.14
N ARG A 18 -2.03 -10.29 39.87
CA ARG A 18 -3.01 -10.68 40.89
C ARG A 18 -4.08 -11.63 40.34
N PRO A 19 -4.54 -12.63 41.11
CA PRO A 19 -5.38 -13.72 40.61
C PRO A 19 -6.87 -13.47 40.78
N GLY A 20 -7.64 -14.04 39.88
CA GLY A 20 -9.04 -14.38 40.14
C GLY A 20 -10.05 -13.62 39.28
N GLN A 21 -10.42 -14.22 38.18
CA GLN A 21 -11.79 -14.57 37.83
C GLN A 21 -11.85 -15.08 36.40
N ALA A 22 -12.33 -16.30 36.27
CA ALA A 22 -12.61 -16.94 34.99
C ALA A 22 -13.62 -16.09 34.23
N ARG A 23 -13.20 -15.60 33.08
CA ARG A 23 -14.10 -15.03 32.09
C ARG A 23 -13.81 -15.68 30.74
N ALA A 24 -14.89 -16.15 30.13
CA ALA A 24 -14.92 -16.87 28.90
C ALA A 24 -13.86 -16.40 27.89
N GLU A 25 -13.10 -17.36 27.41
CA GLU A 25 -12.21 -17.20 26.29
C GLU A 25 -13.02 -16.76 25.07
N ALA A 26 -13.04 -15.45 24.82
CA ALA A 26 -13.28 -14.98 23.48
C ALA A 26 -12.03 -15.39 22.69
N GLY A 27 -12.19 -16.31 21.76
CA GLY A 27 -11.15 -16.64 20.79
C GLY A 27 -10.60 -15.35 20.13
N PRO A 28 -9.41 -15.40 19.52
CA PRO A 28 -8.84 -14.22 18.91
C PRO A 28 -9.89 -13.67 17.97
N ALA A 29 -10.37 -12.45 18.25
CA ALA A 29 -11.16 -11.69 17.32
C ALA A 29 -10.29 -11.63 16.05
N GLU A 30 -10.70 -12.36 15.01
CA GLU A 30 -10.15 -12.17 13.70
C GLU A 30 -10.23 -10.67 13.46
N ALA A 31 -9.06 -10.05 13.35
CA ALA A 31 -8.98 -8.65 13.01
C ALA A 31 -9.49 -8.53 11.58
N THR A 32 -10.81 -8.42 11.42
CA THR A 32 -11.48 -8.03 10.18
C THR A 32 -11.19 -6.56 9.93
N GLY A 33 -9.90 -6.19 10.04
CA GLY A 33 -9.42 -4.86 9.79
C GLY A 33 -9.19 -4.65 8.31
N LEU A 34 -9.52 -3.46 7.80
CA LEU A 34 -9.08 -3.03 6.50
C LEU A 34 -7.55 -3.09 6.43
N ARG A 35 -7.04 -3.68 5.36
CA ARG A 35 -5.62 -3.67 5.03
C ARG A 35 -5.33 -2.57 4.03
N THR A 36 -4.10 -2.07 4.08
CA THR A 36 -3.59 -1.10 3.13
C THR A 36 -2.51 -1.76 2.28
N TYR A 37 -2.73 -1.77 0.98
CA TYR A 37 -1.78 -2.32 0.01
C TYR A 37 -1.07 -1.18 -0.70
N VAL A 38 0.23 -1.07 -0.51
CA VAL A 38 1.09 -0.16 -1.26
C VAL A 38 1.62 -0.91 -2.47
N VAL A 39 1.25 -0.45 -3.67
CA VAL A 39 1.52 -1.16 -4.92
C VAL A 39 2.69 -0.52 -5.64
N ASP A 40 3.68 -1.35 -5.96
CA ASP A 40 4.87 -0.98 -6.73
C ASP A 40 4.57 -0.91 -8.23
N THR A 41 5.36 -0.14 -8.94
CA THR A 41 5.29 0.05 -10.40
C THR A 41 5.38 -1.27 -11.16
N SER A 42 6.23 -2.19 -10.74
CA SER A 42 6.42 -3.51 -11.38
C SER A 42 5.13 -4.31 -11.50
N VAL A 43 4.23 -4.18 -10.54
CA VAL A 43 2.92 -4.85 -10.55
C VAL A 43 2.06 -4.32 -11.70
N LEU A 44 1.98 -2.99 -11.82
CA LEU A 44 1.15 -2.34 -12.85
C LEU A 44 1.71 -2.49 -14.27
N LEU A 45 3.03 -2.61 -14.39
CA LEU A 45 3.69 -2.90 -15.67
C LEU A 45 3.54 -4.37 -16.10
N SER A 46 3.04 -5.23 -15.23
CA SER A 46 2.68 -6.61 -15.54
C SER A 46 1.19 -6.80 -15.72
N ASP A 47 0.39 -6.18 -14.86
CA ASP A 47 -1.06 -6.21 -14.88
C ASP A 47 -1.61 -4.85 -14.45
N PRO A 48 -1.98 -3.98 -15.40
CA PRO A 48 -2.54 -2.67 -15.08
C PRO A 48 -3.85 -2.73 -14.29
N ARG A 49 -4.57 -3.84 -14.34
CA ARG A 49 -5.83 -4.05 -13.62
C ARG A 49 -5.64 -4.64 -12.23
N ALA A 50 -4.40 -4.89 -11.80
CA ALA A 50 -4.12 -5.40 -10.47
C ALA A 50 -4.74 -4.55 -9.35
N LEU A 51 -4.89 -3.24 -9.57
CA LEU A 51 -5.53 -2.31 -8.62
C LEU A 51 -6.97 -2.72 -8.25
N LEU A 52 -7.64 -3.48 -9.10
CA LEU A 52 -9.03 -3.90 -8.91
C LEU A 52 -9.17 -5.24 -8.15
N HIS A 53 -8.07 -5.84 -7.73
CA HIS A 53 -8.03 -7.20 -7.17
C HIS A 53 -7.84 -7.25 -5.65
N PHE A 54 -8.02 -6.13 -4.95
CA PHE A 54 -7.78 -6.05 -3.50
C PHE A 54 -9.07 -6.02 -2.66
N ALA A 55 -10.18 -6.51 -3.22
CA ALA A 55 -11.46 -6.66 -2.54
C ALA A 55 -11.90 -5.39 -1.79
N GLU A 56 -12.18 -5.50 -0.47
CA GLU A 56 -12.62 -4.39 0.39
C GLU A 56 -11.51 -3.47 0.88
N HIS A 57 -10.25 -3.81 0.58
CA HIS A 57 -9.09 -3.12 1.14
C HIS A 57 -8.73 -1.82 0.43
N GLU A 58 -7.91 -1.00 1.09
CA GLU A 58 -7.37 0.23 0.51
C GLU A 58 -6.14 -0.08 -0.34
N VAL A 59 -6.10 0.48 -1.55
CA VAL A 59 -4.91 0.51 -2.40
C VAL A 59 -4.32 1.92 -2.35
N VAL A 60 -3.03 1.99 -2.05
CA VAL A 60 -2.26 3.23 -2.05
C VAL A 60 -1.20 3.17 -3.14
N LEU A 61 -1.21 4.16 -4.02
CA LEU A 61 -0.15 4.38 -5.00
C LEU A 61 0.72 5.54 -4.54
N PRO A 62 1.99 5.31 -4.21
CA PRO A 62 2.96 6.39 -4.03
C PRO A 62 3.05 7.24 -5.30
N LEU A 63 3.20 8.55 -5.14
CA LEU A 63 3.35 9.46 -6.29
C LEU A 63 4.49 9.05 -7.23
N VAL A 64 5.57 8.50 -6.68
CA VAL A 64 6.70 8.02 -7.48
C VAL A 64 6.29 6.91 -8.46
N VAL A 65 5.32 6.06 -8.10
CA VAL A 65 4.80 5.02 -9.00
C VAL A 65 4.10 5.66 -10.20
N VAL A 66 3.29 6.68 -9.99
CA VAL A 66 2.65 7.43 -11.09
C VAL A 66 3.70 8.08 -11.99
N SER A 67 4.74 8.67 -11.41
CA SER A 67 5.85 9.27 -12.17
C SER A 67 6.60 8.25 -13.00
N GLU A 68 6.82 7.05 -12.49
CA GLU A 68 7.47 5.97 -13.23
C GLU A 68 6.59 5.45 -14.39
N LEU A 69 5.28 5.34 -14.18
CA LEU A 69 4.34 4.99 -15.24
C LEU A 69 4.37 6.03 -16.37
N GLU A 70 4.40 7.32 -16.02
CA GLU A 70 4.53 8.39 -17.00
C GLU A 70 5.85 8.28 -17.79
N ALA A 71 6.95 8.00 -17.11
CA ALA A 71 8.25 7.81 -17.76
C ALA A 71 8.29 6.60 -18.70
N LYS A 72 7.45 5.60 -18.48
CA LYS A 72 7.36 4.37 -19.31
C LYS A 72 6.34 4.44 -20.45
N ARG A 73 5.62 5.54 -20.62
CA ARG A 73 4.56 5.67 -21.66
C ARG A 73 5.03 5.36 -23.07
N ALA A 74 6.25 5.75 -23.40
CA ALA A 74 6.84 5.57 -24.71
C ALA A 74 7.77 4.36 -24.82
N ASP A 75 7.88 3.56 -23.74
CA ASP A 75 8.71 2.36 -23.75
C ASP A 75 8.15 1.33 -24.75
N PRO A 76 8.99 0.73 -25.64
CA PRO A 76 8.54 -0.20 -26.64
C PRO A 76 7.86 -1.45 -26.08
N ASP A 77 8.31 -1.94 -24.91
CA ASP A 77 7.84 -3.18 -24.32
C ASP A 77 6.79 -2.93 -23.21
N LEU A 78 6.98 -1.90 -22.40
CA LEU A 78 6.17 -1.63 -21.20
C LEU A 78 5.14 -0.52 -21.40
N GLY A 79 5.26 0.26 -22.48
CA GLY A 79 4.41 1.44 -22.71
C GLY A 79 2.92 1.13 -22.78
N TYR A 80 2.54 -0.03 -23.33
CA TYR A 80 1.15 -0.45 -23.34
C TYR A 80 0.57 -0.57 -21.91
N TYR A 81 1.29 -1.23 -21.03
CA TYR A 81 0.88 -1.42 -19.63
C TYR A 81 0.85 -0.10 -18.88
N ALA A 82 1.87 0.73 -19.06
CA ALA A 82 1.95 2.05 -18.45
C ALA A 82 0.77 2.94 -18.86
N ARG A 83 0.48 3.03 -20.15
CA ARG A 83 -0.66 3.81 -20.66
C ARG A 83 -2.00 3.26 -20.19
N THR A 84 -2.14 1.94 -20.08
CA THR A 84 -3.37 1.32 -19.60
C THR A 84 -3.61 1.63 -18.13
N ALA A 85 -2.59 1.54 -17.30
CA ALA A 85 -2.67 1.91 -15.89
C ALA A 85 -3.03 3.40 -15.72
N LEU A 86 -2.36 4.27 -16.46
CA LEU A 86 -2.63 5.72 -16.41
C LEU A 86 -4.04 6.08 -16.87
N ARG A 87 -4.58 5.38 -17.88
CA ARG A 87 -5.98 5.56 -18.29
C ARG A 87 -6.94 5.16 -17.17
N LEU A 88 -6.68 4.05 -16.49
CA LEU A 88 -7.51 3.64 -15.36
C LEU A 88 -7.54 4.73 -14.28
N LEU A 89 -6.39 5.31 -13.95
CA LEU A 89 -6.29 6.40 -12.99
C LEU A 89 -7.03 7.66 -13.49
N ASP A 90 -6.89 8.00 -14.76
CA ASP A 90 -7.59 9.13 -15.38
C ASP A 90 -9.11 8.94 -15.36
N ASP A 91 -9.59 7.73 -15.65
CA ASP A 91 -11.02 7.40 -15.59
C ASP A 91 -11.57 7.51 -14.16
N LEU A 92 -10.82 7.07 -13.17
CA LEU A 92 -11.19 7.22 -11.76
C LEU A 92 -11.24 8.69 -11.36
N ARG A 93 -10.26 9.47 -11.77
CA ARG A 93 -10.23 10.91 -11.52
C ARG A 93 -11.41 11.63 -12.19
N GLY A 94 -11.75 11.26 -13.40
CA GLY A 94 -12.90 11.83 -14.13
C GLY A 94 -14.25 11.53 -13.45
N ARG A 95 -14.37 10.36 -12.81
CA ARG A 95 -15.61 9.95 -12.12
C ARG A 95 -15.72 10.46 -10.68
N HIS A 96 -14.62 10.57 -9.97
CA HIS A 96 -14.60 10.78 -8.53
C HIS A 96 -13.89 12.08 -8.09
N GLY A 97 -13.24 12.78 -9.00
CA GLY A 97 -12.43 13.96 -8.69
C GLY A 97 -10.99 13.61 -8.32
N ALA A 98 -10.37 14.40 -7.45
CA ALA A 98 -8.97 14.22 -7.09
C ALA A 98 -8.72 12.85 -6.43
N LEU A 99 -7.59 12.22 -6.78
CA LEU A 99 -7.20 10.89 -6.27
C LEU A 99 -6.30 10.96 -5.03
N ASP A 100 -6.09 12.12 -4.44
CA ASP A 100 -5.40 12.29 -3.17
C ASP A 100 -6.26 11.88 -1.97
N GLN A 101 -7.55 11.64 -2.20
CA GLN A 101 -8.49 11.07 -1.25
C GLN A 101 -8.95 9.69 -1.75
N PRO A 102 -9.33 8.77 -0.83
CA PRO A 102 -9.83 7.46 -1.23
C PRO A 102 -11.05 7.55 -2.15
N VAL A 103 -10.98 6.87 -3.29
CA VAL A 103 -12.10 6.71 -4.23
C VAL A 103 -12.48 5.24 -4.37
N PRO A 104 -13.77 4.90 -4.53
CA PRO A 104 -14.20 3.52 -4.66
C PRO A 104 -13.70 2.91 -5.97
N ILE A 105 -13.18 1.68 -5.91
CA ILE A 105 -12.67 0.96 -7.09
C ILE A 105 -13.20 -0.46 -7.24
N THR A 106 -13.77 -1.05 -6.19
CA THR A 106 -14.32 -2.42 -6.22
C THR A 106 -15.73 -2.47 -5.67
N PRO A 107 -16.56 -3.46 -6.10
CA PRO A 107 -17.90 -3.66 -5.55
C PRO A 107 -17.89 -4.01 -4.05
N GLU A 108 -16.80 -4.60 -3.56
CA GLU A 108 -16.63 -5.01 -2.17
C GLU A 108 -16.30 -3.84 -1.22
N GLY A 109 -16.24 -2.62 -1.73
CA GLY A 109 -15.95 -1.42 -0.96
C GLY A 109 -14.48 -1.04 -0.90
N GLY A 110 -13.66 -1.65 -1.75
CA GLY A 110 -12.25 -1.29 -1.89
C GLY A 110 -12.07 0.12 -2.43
N THR A 111 -11.00 0.77 -2.00
CA THR A 111 -10.68 2.15 -2.36
C THR A 111 -9.27 2.28 -2.91
N LEU A 112 -9.04 3.36 -3.65
CA LEU A 112 -7.72 3.75 -4.13
C LEU A 112 -7.47 5.22 -3.82
N ARG A 113 -6.24 5.53 -3.43
CA ARG A 113 -5.73 6.90 -3.40
C ARG A 113 -4.27 6.96 -3.84
N ILE A 114 -3.87 8.13 -4.30
CA ILE A 114 -2.46 8.45 -4.58
C ILE A 114 -1.91 9.15 -3.34
N GLU A 115 -0.81 8.63 -2.78
CA GLU A 115 -0.14 9.25 -1.65
C GLU A 115 0.85 10.29 -2.15
N LEU A 116 0.57 11.54 -1.82
CA LEU A 116 1.38 12.71 -2.20
C LEU A 116 2.43 13.07 -1.14
N ASN A 117 2.22 12.60 0.09
CA ASN A 117 3.09 12.86 1.23
C ASN A 117 4.04 11.68 1.48
N HIS A 118 4.72 11.68 2.60
CA HIS A 118 5.59 10.58 3.03
C HIS A 118 6.72 10.26 2.02
N VAL A 119 7.21 11.29 1.36
CA VAL A 119 8.27 11.14 0.34
C VAL A 119 9.69 11.05 0.95
N SER A 120 9.84 11.32 2.26
CA SER A 120 11.13 11.25 2.92
C SER A 120 11.53 9.82 3.24
N VAL A 121 12.71 9.42 2.81
CA VAL A 121 13.31 8.12 3.16
C VAL A 121 13.89 8.09 4.57
N ASP A 122 13.84 9.20 5.32
CA ASP A 122 14.40 9.29 6.68
C ASP A 122 13.68 8.39 7.68
N VAL A 123 12.44 8.01 7.37
CA VAL A 123 11.65 7.05 8.18
C VAL A 123 12.20 5.62 8.10
N LEU A 124 13.04 5.33 7.10
CA LEU A 124 13.65 4.02 6.92
C LEU A 124 14.88 3.84 7.79
N PRO A 125 15.19 2.61 8.25
CA PRO A 125 16.46 2.28 8.86
C PRO A 125 17.65 2.64 7.95
N LEU A 126 18.75 3.07 8.52
CA LEU A 126 19.93 3.55 7.77
C LEU A 126 20.44 2.56 6.70
N GLY A 127 20.34 1.26 6.97
CA GLY A 127 20.77 0.22 6.02
C GLY A 127 19.86 0.03 4.80
N ILE A 128 18.68 0.67 4.78
CA ILE A 128 17.69 0.55 3.71
C ILE A 128 17.44 1.90 3.03
N ARG A 129 18.02 2.97 3.54
CA ARG A 129 17.88 4.30 2.94
C ARG A 129 18.62 4.36 1.62
N GLY A 130 17.88 4.34 0.53
CA GLY A 130 18.36 4.61 -0.80
C GLY A 130 17.80 5.92 -1.33
N THR A 131 18.30 6.36 -2.47
CA THR A 131 17.74 7.48 -3.24
C THR A 131 16.87 7.00 -4.38
N ASP A 132 16.74 5.70 -4.54
CA ASP A 132 15.97 5.05 -5.58
C ASP A 132 14.45 5.10 -5.29
N ASN A 133 13.68 4.73 -6.29
CA ASN A 133 12.23 4.74 -6.19
C ASN A 133 11.70 3.65 -5.27
N ASP A 134 12.38 2.51 -5.17
CA ASP A 134 11.99 1.42 -4.26
C ASP A 134 12.05 1.89 -2.80
N SER A 135 13.10 2.61 -2.43
CA SER A 135 13.22 3.21 -1.09
C SER A 135 12.10 4.20 -0.80
N ARG A 136 11.65 4.96 -1.80
CA ARG A 136 10.52 5.89 -1.64
C ARG A 136 9.18 5.15 -1.46
N ILE A 137 8.98 4.05 -2.15
CA ILE A 137 7.79 3.19 -1.99
C ILE A 137 7.78 2.58 -0.58
N LEU A 138 8.92 2.07 -0.12
CA LEU A 138 9.08 1.55 1.24
C LEU A 138 8.87 2.63 2.31
N ALA A 139 9.31 3.86 2.05
CA ALA A 139 9.10 4.98 2.97
C ALA A 139 7.61 5.30 3.15
N VAL A 140 6.83 5.28 2.07
CA VAL A 140 5.38 5.43 2.14
C VAL A 140 4.76 4.32 2.99
N ALA A 141 5.11 3.07 2.72
CA ALA A 141 4.59 1.92 3.46
C ALA A 141 4.92 2.02 4.97
N LYS A 142 6.16 2.36 5.30
CA LYS A 142 6.61 2.53 6.69
C LYS A 142 5.87 3.65 7.40
N ALA A 143 5.71 4.80 6.75
CA ALA A 143 4.99 5.94 7.32
C ALA A 143 3.53 5.60 7.61
N LEU A 144 2.84 4.92 6.68
CA LEU A 144 1.45 4.49 6.89
C LEU A 144 1.35 3.45 8.02
N ALA A 145 2.31 2.52 8.13
CA ALA A 145 2.35 1.56 9.23
C ALA A 145 2.57 2.25 10.58
N ASP A 146 3.44 3.26 10.64
CA ASP A 146 3.68 4.07 11.83
C ASP A 146 2.43 4.87 12.26
N GLU A 147 1.57 5.22 11.33
CA GLU A 147 0.26 5.87 11.57
C GLU A 147 -0.82 4.89 12.02
N GLY A 148 -0.52 3.60 12.10
CA GLY A 148 -1.41 2.56 12.61
C GLY A 148 -2.10 1.71 11.55
N ALA A 149 -1.81 1.89 10.27
CA ALA A 149 -2.34 1.04 9.21
C ALA A 149 -1.67 -0.34 9.19
N THR A 150 -2.44 -1.37 8.82
CA THR A 150 -1.88 -2.69 8.50
C THR A 150 -1.47 -2.68 7.04
N VAL A 151 -0.17 -2.55 6.79
CA VAL A 151 0.38 -2.30 5.46
C VAL A 151 1.06 -3.53 4.88
N THR A 152 0.78 -3.80 3.62
CA THR A 152 1.49 -4.80 2.80
C THR A 152 2.00 -4.10 1.53
N VAL A 153 3.28 -4.27 1.24
CA VAL A 153 3.86 -3.84 -0.04
C VAL A 153 3.70 -4.97 -1.05
N VAL A 154 3.16 -4.64 -2.21
CA VAL A 154 3.00 -5.58 -3.31
C VAL A 154 3.97 -5.20 -4.41
N SER A 155 4.89 -6.12 -4.72
CA SER A 155 5.90 -5.93 -5.76
C SER A 155 6.16 -7.26 -6.48
N LYS A 156 6.66 -7.16 -7.70
CA LYS A 156 7.17 -8.31 -8.47
C LYS A 156 8.68 -8.43 -8.43
N ASP A 157 9.38 -7.44 -7.91
CA ASP A 157 10.85 -7.32 -7.95
C ASP A 157 11.53 -7.54 -6.59
N LEU A 158 10.79 -7.99 -5.58
CA LEU A 158 11.31 -8.33 -4.25
C LEU A 158 11.57 -9.81 -4.09
#